data_2e28608e024a45f0576cba0fecd42e7e
#
_entry.id   2e28608e024a45f0576cba0fecd42e7e
#
_cell.length_a   1.000
_cell.length_b   1.000
_cell.length_c   1.000
_cell.angle_alpha   90.00
_cell.angle_beta   90.00
_cell.angle_gamma   90.00
#
_symmetry.space_group_name_H-M   'P 1'
#
loop_
_entity.id
_entity.type
_entity.pdbx_description
1 polymer ?
#
loop_
_entity_poly.entity_id
_entity_poly.type
_entity_poly.pdbx_seq_one_letter_code
_entity_poly.pdbx_strand_id
1 'polypeptide(L)'
;MANPAKARGTRWESTGCTYVNGVLGYSHPADWRLVKRAPQTGAKDVGDAHAWPFILEYKDVKSPSVPTWLRQADAEAINAGFPYGVVVHKVRGKGPAMARVHISDETFGRLIGAHDLTACPVPCPSSRGYHTWTFAEFAEVLRTVRQAESPDIQQ
;
A
#
# COMPACT_ATOMS: atom_id res chain seq x y z
N MET A 1 -20.67 -7.25 -21.45
CA MET A 1 -20.21 -5.86 -21.32
C MET A 1 -19.24 -5.72 -20.15
N ALA A 2 -18.16 -4.99 -20.35
CA ALA A 2 -17.20 -4.76 -19.28
C ALA A 2 -17.83 -3.89 -18.19
N ASN A 3 -17.57 -4.25 -16.92
CA ASN A 3 -18.00 -3.46 -15.77
C ASN A 3 -17.09 -2.22 -15.64
N PRO A 4 -17.61 -0.98 -15.82
CA PRO A 4 -16.78 0.23 -15.75
C PRO A 4 -16.09 0.43 -14.39
N ALA A 5 -16.72 0.04 -13.29
CA ALA A 5 -16.14 0.14 -11.95
C ALA A 5 -14.95 -0.80 -11.79
N LYS A 6 -15.07 -2.04 -12.29
CA LYS A 6 -13.96 -3.01 -12.28
C LYS A 6 -12.80 -2.51 -13.15
N ALA A 7 -13.09 -1.96 -14.32
CA ALA A 7 -12.08 -1.42 -15.23
C ALA A 7 -11.32 -0.24 -14.58
N ARG A 8 -12.02 0.66 -13.86
CA ARG A 8 -11.39 1.76 -13.12
C ARG A 8 -10.48 1.24 -12.02
N GLY A 9 -10.94 0.25 -11.26
CA GLY A 9 -10.15 -0.38 -10.20
C GLY A 9 -8.86 -0.98 -10.75
N THR A 10 -8.95 -1.75 -11.82
CA THR A 10 -7.78 -2.35 -12.47
C THR A 10 -6.79 -1.29 -12.97
N ARG A 11 -7.29 -0.21 -13.59
CA ARG A 11 -6.42 0.89 -14.03
C ARG A 11 -5.73 1.56 -12.85
N TRP A 12 -6.44 1.77 -11.76
CA TRP A 12 -5.87 2.40 -10.56
C TRP A 12 -4.77 1.54 -9.96
N GLU A 13 -4.98 0.22 -9.84
CA GLU A 13 -3.95 -0.72 -9.37
C GLU A 13 -2.69 -0.62 -10.23
N SER A 14 -2.83 -0.66 -11.55
CA SER A 14 -1.70 -0.58 -12.48
C SER A 14 -1.01 0.77 -12.40
N THR A 15 -1.77 1.87 -12.37
CA THR A 15 -1.25 3.23 -12.26
C THR A 15 -0.48 3.41 -10.95
N GLY A 16 -1.01 2.89 -9.84
CA GLY A 16 -0.39 2.99 -8.53
C GLY A 16 0.93 2.24 -8.46
N CYS A 17 0.98 1.01 -8.98
CA CYS A 17 2.22 0.23 -9.04
C CYS A 17 3.28 0.93 -9.90
N THR A 18 2.89 1.42 -11.06
CA THR A 18 3.79 2.15 -11.98
C THR A 18 4.34 3.41 -11.31
N TYR A 19 3.49 4.15 -10.62
CA TYR A 19 3.89 5.37 -9.93
C TYR A 19 4.95 5.09 -8.85
N VAL A 20 4.67 4.18 -7.94
CA VAL A 20 5.57 3.92 -6.82
C VAL A 20 6.88 3.30 -7.27
N ASN A 21 6.86 2.41 -8.26
CA ASN A 21 8.07 1.85 -8.84
C ASN A 21 8.92 2.94 -9.51
N GLY A 22 8.27 3.87 -10.22
CA GLY A 22 8.96 4.99 -10.88
C GLY A 22 9.64 5.92 -9.88
N VAL A 23 8.92 6.30 -8.81
CA VAL A 23 9.45 7.17 -7.76
C VAL A 23 10.64 6.53 -7.05
N LEU A 24 10.56 5.21 -6.78
CA LEU A 24 11.61 4.48 -6.05
C LEU A 24 12.73 3.98 -6.96
N GLY A 25 12.58 4.07 -8.28
CA GLY A 25 13.59 3.67 -9.23
C GLY A 25 13.67 2.16 -9.48
N TYR A 26 12.57 1.43 -9.26
CA TYR A 26 12.52 -0.01 -9.49
C TYR A 26 11.98 -0.30 -10.89
N SER A 27 12.71 -1.07 -11.69
CA SER A 27 12.30 -1.37 -13.07
C SER A 27 12.54 -2.82 -13.49
N HIS A 28 13.53 -3.48 -12.92
CA HIS A 28 13.89 -4.84 -13.33
C HIS A 28 12.89 -5.86 -12.78
N PRO A 29 12.36 -6.79 -13.61
CA PRO A 29 11.37 -7.77 -13.15
C PRO A 29 11.87 -8.71 -12.04
N ALA A 30 13.20 -8.95 -11.96
CA ALA A 30 13.80 -9.77 -10.91
C ALA A 30 14.10 -9.00 -9.62
N ASP A 31 13.88 -7.68 -9.59
CA ASP A 31 14.08 -6.88 -8.38
C ASP A 31 12.96 -7.19 -7.39
N TRP A 32 13.32 -7.73 -6.22
CA TRP A 32 12.36 -8.07 -5.18
C TRP A 32 11.59 -6.84 -4.66
N ARG A 33 12.15 -5.64 -4.84
CA ARG A 33 11.54 -4.40 -4.40
C ARG A 33 10.42 -3.91 -5.32
N LEU A 34 10.37 -4.46 -6.54
CA LEU A 34 9.34 -4.06 -7.51
C LEU A 34 7.95 -4.34 -6.95
N VAL A 35 7.11 -3.32 -6.91
CA VAL A 35 5.72 -3.45 -6.48
C VAL A 35 4.93 -4.06 -7.65
N LYS A 36 4.29 -5.20 -7.39
CA LYS A 36 3.57 -5.97 -8.41
C LYS A 36 2.15 -6.21 -7.96
N ARG A 37 1.23 -6.25 -8.94
CA ARG A 37 -0.13 -6.71 -8.67
C ARG A 37 -0.07 -8.17 -8.18
N ALA A 38 -0.85 -8.43 -7.12
CA ALA A 38 -0.89 -9.77 -6.54
C ALA A 38 -1.61 -10.75 -7.48
N PRO A 39 -1.17 -12.02 -7.52
CA PRO A 39 -1.91 -13.04 -8.27
C PRO A 39 -3.32 -13.20 -7.69
N GLN A 40 -4.33 -13.20 -8.56
CA GLN A 40 -5.74 -13.38 -8.17
C GLN A 40 -6.10 -14.88 -8.25
N THR A 41 -5.24 -15.73 -7.70
CA THR A 41 -5.42 -17.18 -7.70
C THR A 41 -5.57 -17.68 -6.27
N GLY A 42 -6.58 -18.52 -6.01
CA GLY A 42 -6.82 -19.11 -4.71
C GLY A 42 -8.08 -18.58 -4.02
N ALA A 43 -8.44 -19.22 -2.90
CA ALA A 43 -9.67 -18.96 -2.18
C ALA A 43 -9.56 -17.77 -1.21
N LYS A 44 -8.33 -17.35 -0.85
CA LYS A 44 -8.08 -16.26 0.09
C LYS A 44 -7.69 -14.98 -0.65
N ASP A 45 -8.25 -13.86 -0.21
CA ASP A 45 -7.85 -12.55 -0.69
C ASP A 45 -6.51 -12.17 -0.04
N VAL A 46 -5.54 -11.84 -0.87
CA VAL A 46 -4.17 -11.49 -0.47
C VAL A 46 -3.81 -10.03 -0.82
N GLY A 47 -4.81 -9.22 -1.12
CA GLY A 47 -4.63 -7.82 -1.51
C GLY A 47 -4.44 -7.63 -3.00
N ASP A 48 -4.43 -6.37 -3.45
CA ASP A 48 -4.32 -6.00 -4.86
C ASP A 48 -2.88 -5.98 -5.35
N ALA A 49 -1.94 -5.54 -4.51
CA ALA A 49 -0.53 -5.49 -4.86
C ALA A 49 0.35 -5.79 -3.65
N HIS A 50 1.52 -6.34 -3.93
CA HIS A 50 2.50 -6.68 -2.90
C HIS A 50 3.72 -5.76 -3.01
N ALA A 51 4.04 -5.11 -1.92
CA ALA A 51 5.21 -4.24 -1.74
C ALA A 51 5.84 -4.61 -0.40
N TRP A 52 6.49 -5.78 -0.33
CA TRP A 52 7.03 -6.28 0.94
C TRP A 52 7.71 -5.15 1.74
N PRO A 53 7.42 -4.95 3.02
CA PRO A 53 6.57 -5.78 3.90
C PRO A 53 5.08 -5.37 3.95
N PHE A 54 4.60 -4.63 2.94
CA PHE A 54 3.21 -4.18 2.86
C PHE A 54 2.43 -4.93 1.80
N ILE A 55 1.15 -5.20 2.08
CA ILE A 55 0.16 -5.39 1.01
C ILE A 55 -0.56 -4.05 0.78
N LEU A 56 -0.90 -3.79 -0.47
CA LEU A 56 -1.65 -2.59 -0.85
C LEU A 56 -3.02 -3.01 -1.37
N GLU A 57 -4.05 -2.38 -0.81
CA GLU A 57 -5.42 -2.48 -1.29
C GLU A 57 -5.78 -1.17 -1.98
N TYR A 58 -6.03 -1.21 -3.28
CA TYR A 58 -6.32 -0.01 -4.07
C TYR A 58 -7.81 0.27 -4.11
N LYS A 59 -8.20 1.51 -3.85
CA LYS A 59 -9.61 1.95 -3.90
C LYS A 59 -9.76 3.18 -4.80
N ASP A 60 -10.65 3.06 -5.78
CA ASP A 60 -11.13 4.17 -6.61
C ASP A 60 -12.64 4.28 -6.42
N VAL A 61 -13.05 4.84 -5.28
CA VAL A 61 -14.45 4.93 -4.87
C VAL A 61 -14.74 6.38 -4.46
N LYS A 62 -15.85 6.90 -4.94
CA LYS A 62 -16.28 8.28 -4.67
C LYS A 62 -16.59 8.50 -3.19
N SER A 63 -17.31 7.56 -2.57
CA SER A 63 -17.73 7.65 -1.17
C SER A 63 -16.81 6.79 -0.29
N PRO A 64 -15.92 7.39 0.52
CA PRO A 64 -14.96 6.62 1.29
C PRO A 64 -15.60 5.85 2.44
N SER A 65 -15.07 4.65 2.70
CA SER A 65 -15.41 3.80 3.84
C SER A 65 -14.11 3.25 4.44
N VAL A 66 -13.24 4.16 4.87
CA VAL A 66 -11.85 3.85 5.24
C VAL A 66 -11.75 2.80 6.35
N PRO A 67 -12.49 2.86 7.47
CA PRO A 67 -12.39 1.82 8.49
C PRO A 67 -12.71 0.42 7.99
N THR A 68 -13.72 0.29 7.11
CA THR A 68 -14.08 -1.00 6.49
C THR A 68 -12.95 -1.50 5.59
N TRP A 69 -12.40 -0.62 4.75
CA TRP A 69 -11.29 -0.96 3.86
C TRP A 69 -10.05 -1.42 4.63
N LEU A 70 -9.76 -0.77 5.77
CA LEU A 70 -8.60 -1.13 6.58
C LEU A 70 -8.77 -2.49 7.25
N ARG A 71 -9.97 -2.84 7.69
CA ARG A 71 -10.23 -4.20 8.19
C ARG A 71 -9.97 -5.24 7.10
N GLN A 72 -10.39 -4.95 5.87
CA GLN A 72 -10.12 -5.80 4.72
C GLN A 72 -8.62 -5.92 4.45
N ALA A 73 -7.90 -4.79 4.39
CA ALA A 73 -6.47 -4.77 4.13
C ALA A 73 -5.67 -5.53 5.20
N ASP A 74 -6.04 -5.37 6.48
CA ASP A 74 -5.38 -6.08 7.58
C ASP A 74 -5.62 -7.59 7.49
N ALA A 75 -6.81 -8.02 7.12
CA ALA A 75 -7.11 -9.44 6.90
C ALA A 75 -6.34 -10.01 5.70
N GLU A 76 -6.25 -9.26 4.63
CA GLU A 76 -5.49 -9.64 3.42
C GLU A 76 -4.00 -9.77 3.72
N ALA A 77 -3.44 -8.88 4.53
CA ALA A 77 -2.04 -8.96 4.96
C ALA A 77 -1.78 -10.26 5.72
N ILE A 78 -2.67 -10.63 6.64
CA ILE A 78 -2.58 -11.90 7.36
C ILE A 78 -2.62 -13.08 6.39
N ASN A 79 -3.56 -13.08 5.45
CA ASN A 79 -3.68 -14.13 4.44
C ASN A 79 -2.43 -14.26 3.57
N ALA A 80 -1.78 -13.15 3.25
CA ALA A 80 -0.57 -13.12 2.43
C ALA A 80 0.70 -13.44 3.24
N GLY A 81 0.62 -13.45 4.56
CA GLY A 81 1.80 -13.60 5.42
C GLY A 81 2.65 -12.33 5.50
N PHE A 82 2.05 -11.17 5.29
CA PHE A 82 2.73 -9.87 5.33
C PHE A 82 2.41 -9.15 6.65
N PRO A 83 3.38 -8.41 7.22
CA PRO A 83 3.15 -7.77 8.52
C PRO A 83 2.21 -6.56 8.45
N TYR A 84 2.11 -5.86 7.31
CA TYR A 84 1.37 -4.60 7.24
C TYR A 84 0.43 -4.55 6.04
N GLY A 85 -0.81 -4.09 6.26
CA GLY A 85 -1.77 -3.78 5.22
C GLY A 85 -2.06 -2.29 5.17
N VAL A 86 -2.12 -1.71 3.97
CA VAL A 86 -2.48 -0.32 3.76
C VAL A 86 -3.48 -0.20 2.61
N VAL A 87 -4.24 0.89 2.61
CA VAL A 87 -5.22 1.20 1.55
C VAL A 87 -4.72 2.41 0.76
N VAL A 88 -4.64 2.26 -0.56
CA VAL A 88 -4.23 3.34 -1.47
C VAL A 88 -5.48 3.87 -2.15
N HIS A 89 -5.97 5.02 -1.68
CA HIS A 89 -7.23 5.62 -2.06
C HIS A 89 -6.99 6.75 -3.06
N LYS A 90 -7.48 6.57 -4.27
CA LYS A 90 -7.37 7.57 -5.33
C LYS A 90 -8.16 8.83 -4.96
N VAL A 91 -7.54 9.98 -5.14
CA VAL A 91 -8.23 11.27 -5.09
C VAL A 91 -8.55 11.67 -6.52
N ARG A 92 -9.82 11.64 -6.88
CA ARG A 92 -10.27 11.92 -8.25
C ARG A 92 -9.91 13.34 -8.64
N GLY A 93 -9.43 13.53 -9.87
CA GLY A 93 -8.97 14.81 -10.37
C GLY A 93 -7.54 15.18 -9.97
N LYS A 94 -6.85 14.31 -9.22
CA LYS A 94 -5.45 14.50 -8.83
C LYS A 94 -4.60 13.36 -9.37
N GLY A 95 -3.28 13.64 -9.53
CA GLY A 95 -2.32 12.62 -9.92
C GLY A 95 -2.04 11.62 -8.80
N PRO A 96 -1.35 10.49 -9.12
CA PRO A 96 -1.09 9.42 -8.14
C PRO A 96 -0.35 9.89 -6.88
N ALA A 97 0.56 10.85 -6.99
CA ALA A 97 1.31 11.39 -5.85
C ALA A 97 0.40 11.89 -4.72
N MET A 98 -0.79 12.38 -5.07
CA MET A 98 -1.77 12.96 -4.14
C MET A 98 -2.80 11.94 -3.64
N ALA A 99 -2.70 10.69 -4.05
CA ALA A 99 -3.53 9.63 -3.48
C ALA A 99 -3.27 9.53 -1.97
N ARG A 100 -4.23 9.00 -1.25
CA ARG A 100 -4.15 8.88 0.21
C ARG A 100 -3.87 7.44 0.59
N VAL A 101 -2.83 7.24 1.39
CA VAL A 101 -2.48 5.92 1.92
C VAL A 101 -2.89 5.88 3.39
N HIS A 102 -3.88 5.04 3.68
CA HIS A 102 -4.43 4.87 5.02
C HIS A 102 -3.84 3.63 5.68
N ILE A 103 -3.59 3.71 6.98
CA ILE A 103 -3.10 2.60 7.80
C ILE A 103 -3.85 2.62 9.13
N SER A 104 -4.29 1.46 9.62
CA SER A 104 -4.96 1.39 10.92
C SER A 104 -4.00 1.77 12.04
N ASP A 105 -4.54 2.33 13.14
CA ASP A 105 -3.72 2.72 14.30
C ASP A 105 -2.95 1.53 14.86
N GLU A 106 -3.57 0.35 14.89
CA GLU A 106 -2.93 -0.87 15.35
C GLU A 106 -1.73 -1.26 14.48
N THR A 107 -1.93 -1.29 13.16
CA THR A 107 -0.87 -1.63 12.21
C THR A 107 0.23 -0.57 12.23
N PHE A 108 -0.14 0.70 12.31
CA PHE A 108 0.82 1.80 12.43
C PHE A 108 1.67 1.67 13.69
N GLY A 109 1.04 1.33 14.83
CA GLY A 109 1.76 1.09 16.08
C GLY A 109 2.80 -0.02 15.96
N ARG A 110 2.46 -1.13 15.30
CA ARG A 110 3.42 -2.22 15.04
C ARG A 110 4.54 -1.78 14.10
N LEU A 111 4.21 -0.98 13.10
CA LEU A 111 5.19 -0.47 12.14
C LEU A 111 6.24 0.42 12.82
N ILE A 112 5.81 1.40 13.62
CA ILE A 112 6.74 2.31 14.32
C ILE A 112 7.46 1.62 15.48
N GLY A 113 6.92 0.53 16.01
CA GLY A 113 7.61 -0.30 16.99
C GLY A 113 8.73 -1.13 16.39
N ALA A 114 8.67 -1.43 15.09
CA ALA A 114 9.64 -2.27 14.39
C ALA A 114 10.65 -1.48 13.56
N HIS A 115 10.33 -0.23 13.19
CA HIS A 115 11.15 0.58 12.29
C HIS A 115 11.27 2.01 12.80
N ASP A 116 12.45 2.61 12.63
CA ASP A 116 12.68 4.02 12.93
C ASP A 116 12.20 4.86 11.73
N LEU A 117 11.05 5.52 11.90
CA LEU A 117 10.45 6.38 10.88
C LEU A 117 10.58 7.86 11.21
N THR A 118 11.46 8.25 12.14
CA THR A 118 11.61 9.65 12.58
C THR A 118 12.06 10.59 11.47
N ALA A 119 12.77 10.08 10.45
CA ALA A 119 13.17 10.86 9.27
C ALA A 119 12.11 10.85 8.16
N CYS A 120 11.01 10.13 8.33
CA CYS A 120 9.94 10.02 7.34
C CYS A 120 8.85 11.08 7.60
N PRO A 121 8.03 11.38 6.56
CA PRO A 121 6.87 12.23 6.77
C PRO A 121 5.93 11.65 7.84
N VAL A 122 5.42 12.52 8.70
CA VAL A 122 4.49 12.14 9.77
C VAL A 122 3.09 12.01 9.17
N PRO A 123 2.42 10.87 9.34
CA PRO A 123 1.08 10.72 8.81
C PRO A 123 0.06 11.55 9.60
N CYS A 124 -1.00 11.96 8.93
CA CYS A 124 -2.08 12.71 9.54
C CYS A 124 -2.97 11.77 10.34
N PRO A 125 -3.15 11.99 11.67
CA PRO A 125 -4.03 11.14 12.47
C PRO A 125 -5.49 11.43 12.19
N SER A 126 -6.34 10.42 12.40
CA SER A 126 -7.79 10.51 12.30
C SER A 126 -8.42 10.10 13.63
N SER A 127 -9.52 10.74 14.00
CA SER A 127 -10.33 10.32 15.16
C SER A 127 -11.04 8.97 14.94
N ARG A 128 -10.96 8.41 13.74
CA ARG A 128 -11.62 7.16 13.37
C ARG A 128 -10.73 5.92 13.43
N GLY A 129 -9.54 6.03 14.02
CA GLY A 129 -8.66 4.89 14.25
C GLY A 129 -7.71 4.57 13.11
N TYR A 130 -7.32 5.57 12.32
CA TYR A 130 -6.32 5.40 11.27
C TYR A 130 -5.48 6.65 11.07
N HIS A 131 -4.35 6.46 10.39
CA HIS A 131 -3.44 7.54 9.97
C HIS A 131 -3.36 7.56 8.44
N THR A 132 -3.01 8.71 7.87
CA THR A 132 -2.99 8.90 6.41
C THR A 132 -1.73 9.66 5.98
N TRP A 133 -1.03 9.10 4.98
CA TRP A 133 -0.01 9.79 4.21
C TRP A 133 -0.55 10.12 2.81
N THR A 134 0.09 11.03 2.10
CA THR A 134 -0.02 11.03 0.65
C THR A 134 0.76 9.83 0.09
N PHE A 135 0.49 9.42 -1.14
CA PHE A 135 1.23 8.32 -1.76
C PHE A 135 2.71 8.67 -1.93
N ALA A 136 3.01 9.93 -2.25
CA ALA A 136 4.39 10.42 -2.30
C ALA A 136 5.10 10.26 -0.95
N GLU A 137 4.44 10.62 0.14
CA GLU A 137 4.98 10.45 1.50
C GLU A 137 5.16 8.98 1.87
N PHE A 138 4.18 8.14 1.53
CA PHE A 138 4.26 6.69 1.77
C PHE A 138 5.43 6.06 1.03
N ALA A 139 5.74 6.52 -0.18
CA ALA A 139 6.91 6.02 -0.93
C ALA A 139 8.21 6.20 -0.14
N GLU A 140 8.34 7.31 0.60
CA GLU A 140 9.51 7.52 1.47
C GLU A 140 9.53 6.55 2.65
N VAL A 141 8.36 6.28 3.24
CA VAL A 141 8.23 5.28 4.30
C VAL A 141 8.63 3.90 3.78
N LEU A 142 8.12 3.51 2.61
CA LEU A 142 8.43 2.24 1.97
C LEU A 142 9.92 2.09 1.69
N ARG A 143 10.56 3.14 1.19
CA ARG A 143 12.01 3.15 0.96
C ARG A 143 12.78 2.90 2.25
N THR A 144 12.43 3.59 3.32
CA THR A 144 13.09 3.49 4.62
C THR A 144 12.93 2.10 5.22
N VAL A 145 11.71 1.58 5.23
CA VAL A 145 11.42 0.24 5.76
C VAL A 145 12.19 -0.83 4.97
N ARG A 146 12.25 -0.69 3.65
CA ARG A 146 12.92 -1.68 2.78
C ARG A 146 14.44 -1.67 2.90
N GLN A 147 15.05 -0.59 3.32
CA GLN A 147 16.49 -0.58 3.59
C GLN A 147 16.85 -1.54 4.72
N ALA A 148 15.97 -1.67 5.71
CA ALA A 148 16.15 -2.59 6.83
C ALA A 148 15.74 -4.03 6.49
N GLU A 149 14.94 -4.22 5.43
CA GLU A 149 14.36 -5.51 5.04
C GLU A 149 15.08 -6.13 3.83
N SER A 150 16.29 -5.68 3.52
CA SER A 150 17.03 -6.19 2.35
C SER A 150 17.29 -7.68 2.46
N PRO A 151 16.93 -8.50 1.46
CA PRO A 151 17.16 -9.93 1.50
C PRO A 151 18.65 -10.30 1.47
N ASP A 152 19.53 -9.41 1.02
CA ASP A 152 20.97 -9.64 0.99
C ASP A 152 21.57 -9.74 2.39
N ILE A 153 20.85 -9.24 3.41
CA ILE A 153 21.27 -9.34 4.81
C ILE A 153 20.92 -10.71 5.40
N GLN A 154 20.07 -11.49 4.72
CA GLN A 154 19.60 -12.79 5.19
C GLN A 154 20.45 -13.96 4.67
N GLN A 155 21.45 -13.68 3.90
CA GLN A 155 22.43 -14.65 3.43
C GLN A 155 23.67 -14.64 4.35
#